data_d57982d10f0bc2ccbdcfcff92ca756c9
#
_entry.id   d57982d10f0bc2ccbdcfcff92ca756c9
#
_cell.length_a   1.000
_cell.length_b   1.000
_cell.length_c   1.000
_cell.angle_alpha   90.00
_cell.angle_beta   90.00
_cell.angle_gamma   90.00
#
_symmetry.space_group_name_H-M   'P 1'
#
loop_
_entity.id
_entity.type
_entity.pdbx_description
1 polymer ?
#
loop_
_entity_poly.entity_id
_entity_poly.type
_entity_poly.pdbx_seq_one_letter_code
_entity_poly.pdbx_strand_id
1 'polypeptide(L)'
;MAVYYILMALILGLAYPMCIRKPSKKKNIIYIAVVFGYMFVMSSLRYGLGNDYFNYRTYLHNVMDNGLSVIDTVRTTGIEPGYVLLLKLTGLLGGDYLILNTLTALLILVPTAYIIIKYSKMPWISACLYLTVTFFYNSLNFTRQSLSVAVIFLGWRFFRDRKHIPAVLIILAAAMFHVSALILLPVYFLSLIKPSAKSLGIIGGAGVLAFIFSRQILSFVTTYILPRYAKYMDTIYLRVGLSWVFLLIPALMMILTLAAYFTGWKDKAPEAQMLANFSFYNFLIWLFIVKHFIIERFTMPIYIFILLAIPEILDYWKSCRLAPDKQVSGIKNTIYKLSKGGKRITPAAAALVIVSTLAYNQFCVGEGVHGVFPYRSIFVPVSGLTDKMLETDYRALYNNADFMQFLGLANKGNYTIVASVNGDTGDMLEFQYRHLLKKLGFETDFRTLDGKSYIGVVSGGKAVFEKTGDEQLTENLSLYGGKISVTITSGGAVTGQPVARIIADGKEYAPNGSGINFAVFDNKLQKIVAAQSYDTSVYTYTYKGTDAFYGEILIEE
;
A
#
# COMPACT_ATOMS: atom_id res chain seq x y z
N MET A 1 0.03 -19.09 -3.49
CA MET A 1 -1.40 -19.03 -3.90
C MET A 1 -2.34 -19.86 -3.03
N ALA A 2 -1.99 -21.14 -2.72
CA ALA A 2 -2.86 -22.04 -1.95
C ALA A 2 -3.46 -21.43 -0.67
N VAL A 3 -2.68 -20.68 0.10
CA VAL A 3 -3.10 -20.03 1.37
C VAL A 3 -4.30 -19.09 1.17
N TYR A 4 -4.34 -18.31 0.08
CA TYR A 4 -5.48 -17.44 -0.24
C TYR A 4 -6.72 -18.22 -0.69
N TYR A 5 -6.52 -19.31 -1.44
CA TYR A 5 -7.65 -20.17 -1.84
C TYR A 5 -8.22 -20.94 -0.64
N ILE A 6 -7.38 -21.36 0.32
CA ILE A 6 -7.84 -21.94 1.59
C ILE A 6 -8.67 -20.92 2.37
N LEU A 7 -8.20 -19.65 2.47
CA LEU A 7 -8.97 -18.58 3.11
C LEU A 7 -10.33 -18.38 2.42
N MET A 8 -10.37 -18.34 1.10
CA MET A 8 -11.62 -18.23 0.34
C MET A 8 -12.54 -19.42 0.61
N ALA A 9 -11.99 -20.64 0.61
CA ALA A 9 -12.73 -21.86 0.93
C ALA A 9 -13.29 -21.84 2.36
N LEU A 10 -12.54 -21.35 3.34
CA LEU A 10 -13.00 -21.16 4.71
C LEU A 10 -14.16 -20.14 4.77
N ILE A 11 -14.01 -18.98 4.09
CA ILE A 11 -15.06 -17.95 4.05
C ILE A 11 -16.36 -18.52 3.48
N LEU A 12 -16.32 -19.12 2.29
CA LEU A 12 -17.51 -19.60 1.59
C LEU A 12 -18.05 -20.92 2.17
N GLY A 13 -17.16 -21.86 2.48
CA GLY A 13 -17.54 -23.19 2.96
C GLY A 13 -18.17 -23.17 4.34
N LEU A 14 -17.64 -22.34 5.27
CA LEU A 14 -18.22 -22.21 6.61
C LEU A 14 -19.45 -21.30 6.65
N ALA A 15 -19.67 -20.44 5.64
CA ALA A 15 -20.82 -19.53 5.59
C ALA A 15 -22.15 -20.29 5.65
N TYR A 16 -22.30 -21.37 4.87
CA TYR A 16 -23.55 -22.11 4.81
C TYR A 16 -23.94 -22.77 6.14
N PRO A 17 -23.08 -23.62 6.77
CA PRO A 17 -23.45 -24.30 8.02
C PRO A 17 -23.52 -23.35 9.22
N MET A 18 -22.77 -22.26 9.24
CA MET A 18 -22.69 -21.39 10.41
C MET A 18 -23.58 -20.16 10.33
N CYS A 19 -23.67 -19.51 9.15
CA CYS A 19 -24.33 -18.21 9.01
C CYS A 19 -25.65 -18.25 8.24
N ILE A 20 -25.86 -19.27 7.35
CA ILE A 20 -27.01 -19.29 6.43
C ILE A 20 -28.07 -20.30 6.86
N ARG A 21 -27.72 -21.57 7.10
CA ARG A 21 -28.67 -22.66 7.35
C ARG A 21 -29.44 -22.46 8.66
N LYS A 22 -28.77 -22.22 9.77
CA LYS A 22 -29.35 -21.96 11.10
C LYS A 22 -28.51 -20.89 11.79
N PRO A 23 -28.68 -19.60 11.45
CA PRO A 23 -27.87 -18.52 11.99
C PRO A 23 -28.11 -18.36 13.50
N SER A 24 -27.06 -18.13 14.25
CA SER A 24 -27.13 -17.69 15.62
C SER A 24 -25.96 -16.75 15.93
N LYS A 25 -26.13 -15.88 16.92
CA LYS A 25 -25.06 -14.95 17.33
C LYS A 25 -23.77 -15.69 17.68
N LYS A 26 -23.86 -16.81 18.40
CA LYS A 26 -22.68 -17.64 18.76
C LYS A 26 -21.98 -18.19 17.52
N LYS A 27 -22.72 -18.72 16.55
CA LYS A 27 -22.15 -19.24 15.30
C LYS A 27 -21.48 -18.14 14.46
N ASN A 28 -22.10 -16.97 14.36
CA ASN A 28 -21.51 -15.83 13.66
C ASN A 28 -20.21 -15.38 14.32
N ILE A 29 -20.13 -15.36 15.65
CA ILE A 29 -18.89 -15.04 16.38
C ILE A 29 -17.81 -16.09 16.08
N ILE A 30 -18.13 -17.37 16.17
CA ILE A 30 -17.18 -18.46 15.88
C ILE A 30 -16.72 -18.39 14.42
N TYR A 31 -17.63 -18.17 13.48
CA TYR A 31 -17.32 -18.00 12.07
C TYR A 31 -16.30 -16.87 11.84
N ILE A 32 -16.58 -15.68 12.36
CA ILE A 32 -15.68 -14.53 12.24
C ILE A 32 -14.34 -14.80 12.94
N ALA A 33 -14.36 -15.41 14.13
CA ALA A 33 -13.14 -15.76 14.85
C ALA A 33 -12.24 -16.73 14.06
N VAL A 34 -12.81 -17.73 13.38
CA VAL A 34 -12.06 -18.66 12.53
C VAL A 34 -11.49 -17.95 11.29
N VAL A 35 -12.32 -17.20 10.56
CA VAL A 35 -11.89 -16.53 9.32
C VAL A 35 -10.85 -15.44 9.60
N PHE A 36 -11.12 -14.55 10.56
CA PHE A 36 -10.19 -13.48 10.93
C PHE A 36 -8.97 -14.00 11.70
N GLY A 37 -9.12 -15.10 12.44
CA GLY A 37 -7.99 -15.81 13.05
C GLY A 37 -7.01 -16.35 12.01
N TYR A 38 -7.53 -16.93 10.93
CA TYR A 38 -6.69 -17.36 9.80
C TYR A 38 -5.99 -16.16 9.12
N MET A 39 -6.72 -15.06 8.87
CA MET A 39 -6.16 -13.82 8.35
C MET A 39 -5.08 -13.25 9.30
N PHE A 40 -5.31 -13.33 10.61
CA PHE A 40 -4.34 -12.88 11.63
C PHE A 40 -3.04 -13.68 11.56
N VAL A 41 -3.14 -15.02 11.48
CA VAL A 41 -1.96 -15.89 11.34
C VAL A 41 -1.20 -15.55 10.05
N MET A 42 -1.90 -15.41 8.93
CA MET A 42 -1.27 -14.98 7.68
C MET A 42 -0.56 -13.63 7.82
N SER A 43 -1.22 -12.64 8.41
CA SER A 43 -0.66 -11.29 8.55
C SER A 43 0.55 -11.26 9.49
N SER A 44 0.50 -12.01 10.59
CA SER A 44 1.59 -12.07 11.57
C SER A 44 2.82 -12.76 11.03
N LEU A 45 2.63 -13.88 10.33
CA LEU A 45 3.73 -14.74 9.87
C LEU A 45 4.26 -14.38 8.46
N ARG A 46 3.74 -13.30 7.84
CA ARG A 46 4.20 -12.88 6.52
C ARG A 46 5.67 -12.47 6.53
N TYR A 47 6.37 -12.78 5.44
CA TYR A 47 7.76 -12.39 5.24
C TYR A 47 7.98 -11.90 3.80
N GLY A 48 8.57 -10.72 3.64
CA GLY A 48 8.85 -10.15 2.32
C GLY A 48 7.61 -9.94 1.44
N LEU A 49 6.44 -9.74 2.04
CA LEU A 49 5.15 -9.68 1.35
C LEU A 49 4.60 -8.26 1.35
N GLY A 50 4.35 -7.72 0.17
CA GLY A 50 3.91 -6.33 -0.04
C GLY A 50 5.06 -5.39 -0.41
N ASN A 51 4.77 -4.42 -1.29
CA ASN A 51 5.76 -3.47 -1.81
C ASN A 51 6.39 -2.62 -0.69
N ASP A 52 5.60 -2.29 0.36
CA ASP A 52 6.06 -1.46 1.48
C ASP A 52 6.69 -2.28 2.64
N TYR A 53 6.77 -3.61 2.52
CA TYR A 53 7.24 -4.48 3.60
C TYR A 53 8.60 -4.08 4.16
N PHE A 54 9.58 -3.83 3.28
CA PHE A 54 10.94 -3.48 3.69
C PHE A 54 11.06 -2.06 4.18
N ASN A 55 10.23 -1.14 3.67
CA ASN A 55 10.13 0.23 4.19
C ASN A 55 9.73 0.22 5.67
N TYR A 56 8.71 -0.54 6.03
CA TYR A 56 8.27 -0.65 7.44
C TYR A 56 9.33 -1.30 8.33
N ARG A 57 10.05 -2.28 7.83
CA ARG A 57 11.17 -2.88 8.55
C ARG A 57 12.29 -1.86 8.78
N THR A 58 12.61 -1.09 7.78
CA THR A 58 13.60 0.01 7.88
C THR A 58 13.14 1.07 8.87
N TYR A 59 11.87 1.47 8.85
CA TYR A 59 11.34 2.40 9.85
C TYR A 59 11.48 1.88 11.29
N LEU A 60 11.23 0.59 11.51
CA LEU A 60 11.41 0.00 12.84
C LEU A 60 12.87 0.12 13.30
N HIS A 61 13.82 -0.32 12.47
CA HIS A 61 15.24 -0.23 12.81
C HIS A 61 15.68 1.22 13.03
N ASN A 62 15.28 2.14 12.17
CA ASN A 62 15.62 3.55 12.30
C ASN A 62 15.10 4.16 13.61
N VAL A 63 13.87 3.82 14.00
CA VAL A 63 13.26 4.33 15.24
C VAL A 63 13.90 3.72 16.49
N MET A 64 14.39 2.49 16.41
CA MET A 64 15.08 1.83 17.51
C MET A 64 16.50 2.34 17.70
N ASP A 65 17.22 2.52 16.60
CA ASP A 65 18.67 2.80 16.63
C ASP A 65 18.98 4.27 16.93
N ASN A 66 18.04 5.21 16.68
CA ASN A 66 18.34 6.65 16.78
C ASN A 66 18.16 7.27 18.17
N GLY A 67 17.51 6.58 19.10
CA GLY A 67 17.24 7.10 20.46
C GLY A 67 16.38 8.37 20.55
N LEU A 68 15.85 8.87 19.42
CA LEU A 68 15.11 10.13 19.36
C LEU A 68 13.75 10.04 20.09
N SER A 69 13.26 11.19 20.56
CA SER A 69 11.89 11.29 21.06
C SER A 69 10.87 11.01 19.94
N VAL A 70 9.59 10.76 20.33
CA VAL A 70 8.51 10.60 19.33
C VAL A 70 8.41 11.84 18.44
N ILE A 71 8.48 13.03 19.05
CA ILE A 71 8.34 14.31 18.33
C ILE A 71 9.48 14.49 17.33
N ASP A 72 10.72 14.22 17.75
CA ASP A 72 11.88 14.37 16.87
C ASP A 72 11.89 13.33 15.76
N THR A 73 11.47 12.10 16.06
CA THR A 73 11.29 11.07 15.04
C THR A 73 10.25 11.49 13.98
N VAL A 74 9.10 12.04 14.40
CA VAL A 74 8.07 12.56 13.49
C VAL A 74 8.62 13.70 12.62
N ARG A 75 9.36 14.62 13.22
CA ARG A 75 9.94 15.77 12.51
C ARG A 75 11.00 15.35 11.47
N THR A 76 11.83 14.38 11.82
CA THR A 76 12.94 13.93 10.97
C THR A 76 12.53 12.95 9.89
N THR A 77 11.52 12.09 10.15
CA THR A 77 11.11 11.03 9.22
C THR A 77 9.83 11.35 8.46
N GLY A 78 9.02 12.30 8.94
CA GLY A 78 7.68 12.57 8.40
C GLY A 78 6.67 11.42 8.62
N ILE A 79 7.00 10.41 9.44
CA ILE A 79 6.10 9.30 9.79
C ILE A 79 5.07 9.82 10.80
N GLU A 80 3.83 9.41 10.66
CA GLU A 80 2.76 9.84 11.54
C GLU A 80 2.98 9.37 13.00
N PRO A 81 2.64 10.22 14.01
CA PRO A 81 3.02 10.00 15.40
C PRO A 81 2.45 8.72 16.01
N GLY A 82 1.24 8.30 15.65
CA GLY A 82 0.65 7.05 16.13
C GLY A 82 1.42 5.83 15.64
N TYR A 83 1.94 5.88 14.41
CA TYR A 83 2.77 4.80 13.92
C TYR A 83 4.16 4.80 14.56
N VAL A 84 4.76 5.97 14.81
CA VAL A 84 6.02 6.07 15.56
C VAL A 84 5.88 5.49 16.97
N LEU A 85 4.76 5.76 17.65
CA LEU A 85 4.46 5.15 18.95
C LEU A 85 4.40 3.62 18.87
N LEU A 86 3.77 3.08 17.82
CA LEU A 86 3.70 1.64 17.60
C LEU A 86 5.09 1.03 17.35
N LEU A 87 5.94 1.71 16.55
CA LEU A 87 7.32 1.28 16.32
C LEU A 87 8.13 1.26 17.65
N LYS A 88 8.00 2.29 18.47
CA LYS A 88 8.66 2.33 19.79
C LYS A 88 8.14 1.25 20.73
N LEU A 89 6.83 1.00 20.75
CA LEU A 89 6.25 -0.12 21.51
C LEU A 89 6.81 -1.46 21.02
N THR A 90 6.95 -1.65 19.72
CA THR A 90 7.58 -2.85 19.15
C THR A 90 9.03 -2.99 19.64
N GLY A 91 9.78 -1.89 19.68
CA GLY A 91 11.14 -1.85 20.22
C GLY A 91 11.20 -2.31 21.69
N LEU A 92 10.30 -1.83 22.53
CA LEU A 92 10.20 -2.24 23.94
C LEU A 92 9.87 -3.73 24.11
N LEU A 93 9.21 -4.36 23.14
CA LEU A 93 8.84 -5.78 23.15
C LEU A 93 9.91 -6.69 22.52
N GLY A 94 11.09 -6.18 22.20
CA GLY A 94 12.19 -6.95 21.64
C GLY A 94 12.62 -6.55 20.22
N GLY A 95 11.90 -5.62 19.59
CA GLY A 95 12.31 -4.99 18.33
C GLY A 95 12.27 -5.86 17.09
N ASP A 96 11.67 -7.03 17.12
CA ASP A 96 11.56 -7.91 15.96
C ASP A 96 10.43 -7.44 15.03
N TYR A 97 10.68 -7.53 13.74
CA TYR A 97 9.68 -7.21 12.72
C TYR A 97 8.47 -8.16 12.75
N LEU A 98 8.63 -9.39 13.21
CA LEU A 98 7.53 -10.32 13.46
C LEU A 98 6.58 -9.78 14.54
N ILE A 99 7.11 -9.16 15.58
CA ILE A 99 6.32 -8.50 16.63
C ILE A 99 5.52 -7.34 16.03
N LEU A 100 6.16 -6.51 15.18
CA LEU A 100 5.47 -5.42 14.49
C LEU A 100 4.33 -5.94 13.59
N ASN A 101 4.58 -7.00 12.81
CA ASN A 101 3.55 -7.64 11.99
C ASN A 101 2.39 -8.15 12.83
N THR A 102 2.67 -8.77 13.98
CA THR A 102 1.66 -9.32 14.89
C THR A 102 0.84 -8.20 15.53
N LEU A 103 1.47 -7.15 16.03
CA LEU A 103 0.78 -6.00 16.62
C LEU A 103 -0.08 -5.27 15.58
N THR A 104 0.44 -5.05 14.38
CA THR A 104 -0.34 -4.40 13.32
C THR A 104 -1.51 -5.26 12.87
N ALA A 105 -1.32 -6.58 12.73
CA ALA A 105 -2.41 -7.51 12.43
C ALA A 105 -3.49 -7.50 13.50
N LEU A 106 -3.10 -7.50 14.78
CA LEU A 106 -4.02 -7.42 15.92
C LEU A 106 -4.85 -6.13 15.86
N LEU A 107 -4.18 -4.98 15.71
CA LEU A 107 -4.81 -3.66 15.71
C LEU A 107 -5.68 -3.38 14.46
N ILE A 108 -5.49 -4.12 13.37
CA ILE A 108 -6.32 -4.01 12.16
C ILE A 108 -7.49 -5.00 12.21
N LEU A 109 -7.20 -6.27 12.45
CA LEU A 109 -8.17 -7.33 12.23
C LEU A 109 -9.16 -7.48 13.40
N VAL A 110 -8.72 -7.31 14.66
CA VAL A 110 -9.62 -7.43 15.82
C VAL A 110 -10.69 -6.34 15.84
N PRO A 111 -10.35 -5.04 15.67
CA PRO A 111 -11.37 -4.00 15.55
C PRO A 111 -12.34 -4.23 14.39
N THR A 112 -11.82 -4.65 13.23
CA THR A 112 -12.63 -4.93 12.04
C THR A 112 -13.61 -6.08 12.31
N ALA A 113 -13.13 -7.19 12.87
CA ALA A 113 -13.95 -8.33 13.27
C ALA A 113 -15.03 -7.93 14.30
N TYR A 114 -14.65 -7.13 15.30
CA TYR A 114 -15.58 -6.63 16.33
C TYR A 114 -16.73 -5.84 15.72
N ILE A 115 -16.44 -4.90 14.81
CA ILE A 115 -17.47 -4.09 14.17
C ILE A 115 -18.37 -4.95 13.28
N ILE A 116 -17.81 -5.89 12.53
CA ILE A 116 -18.58 -6.84 11.70
C ILE A 116 -19.51 -7.68 12.58
N ILE A 117 -19.02 -8.27 13.68
CA ILE A 117 -19.83 -9.07 14.61
C ILE A 117 -20.97 -8.25 15.21
N LYS A 118 -20.69 -6.99 15.54
CA LYS A 118 -21.63 -6.13 16.27
C LYS A 118 -22.69 -5.49 15.39
N TYR A 119 -22.34 -5.11 14.16
CA TYR A 119 -23.19 -4.26 13.34
C TYR A 119 -23.60 -4.86 12.00
N SER A 120 -22.87 -5.85 11.48
CA SER A 120 -23.25 -6.45 10.20
C SER A 120 -24.48 -7.35 10.34
N LYS A 121 -25.45 -7.19 9.45
CA LYS A 121 -26.63 -8.05 9.33
C LYS A 121 -26.30 -9.44 8.77
N MET A 122 -25.23 -9.52 7.97
CA MET A 122 -24.75 -10.77 7.37
C MET A 122 -23.21 -10.83 7.48
N PRO A 123 -22.66 -11.23 8.64
CA PRO A 123 -21.21 -11.20 8.88
C PRO A 123 -20.37 -11.95 7.85
N TRP A 124 -20.91 -13.02 7.25
CA TRP A 124 -20.24 -13.78 6.21
C TRP A 124 -20.06 -12.99 4.91
N ILE A 125 -21.04 -12.13 4.54
CA ILE A 125 -20.91 -11.22 3.39
C ILE A 125 -19.82 -10.18 3.69
N SER A 126 -19.80 -9.61 4.90
CA SER A 126 -18.76 -8.66 5.30
C SER A 126 -17.36 -9.29 5.24
N ALA A 127 -17.20 -10.52 5.72
CA ALA A 127 -15.93 -11.24 5.66
C ALA A 127 -15.52 -11.56 4.21
N CYS A 128 -16.47 -11.97 3.36
CA CYS A 128 -16.24 -12.18 1.94
C CYS A 128 -15.76 -10.88 1.26
N LEU A 129 -16.49 -9.78 1.49
CA LEU A 129 -16.12 -8.46 0.94
C LEU A 129 -14.77 -7.98 1.48
N TYR A 130 -14.45 -8.20 2.76
CA TYR A 130 -13.16 -7.78 3.33
C TYR A 130 -11.97 -8.39 2.56
N LEU A 131 -12.12 -9.63 2.09
CA LEU A 131 -11.12 -10.25 1.23
C LEU A 131 -11.25 -9.78 -0.23
N THR A 132 -12.45 -9.90 -0.82
CA THR A 132 -12.65 -9.80 -2.27
C THR A 132 -12.58 -8.39 -2.83
N VAL A 133 -12.83 -7.35 -2.00
CA VAL A 133 -12.61 -5.94 -2.38
C VAL A 133 -11.29 -5.39 -1.82
N THR A 134 -10.32 -6.27 -1.61
CA THR A 134 -8.91 -6.01 -1.34
C THR A 134 -8.53 -5.45 0.04
N PHE A 135 -9.44 -5.24 0.99
CA PHE A 135 -9.06 -4.73 2.32
C PHE A 135 -8.03 -5.59 3.03
N PHE A 136 -8.17 -6.91 2.95
CA PHE A 136 -7.19 -7.83 3.55
C PHE A 136 -5.83 -7.70 2.86
N TYR A 137 -5.78 -7.65 1.53
CA TYR A 137 -4.54 -7.48 0.78
C TYR A 137 -3.88 -6.13 1.06
N ASN A 138 -4.67 -5.07 1.12
CA ASN A 138 -4.21 -3.74 1.51
C ASN A 138 -3.60 -3.74 2.91
N SER A 139 -4.15 -4.53 3.85
CA SER A 139 -3.60 -4.64 5.21
C SER A 139 -2.22 -5.31 5.25
N LEU A 140 -1.89 -6.13 4.27
CA LEU A 140 -0.58 -6.77 4.14
C LEU A 140 0.48 -5.83 3.53
N ASN A 141 0.07 -4.79 2.80
CA ASN A 141 0.95 -3.81 2.15
C ASN A 141 0.87 -2.41 2.80
N PHE A 142 -0.28 -1.78 2.78
CA PHE A 142 -0.51 -0.42 3.31
C PHE A 142 -0.80 -0.44 4.82
N THR A 143 0.13 -0.96 5.63
CA THR A 143 -0.08 -1.22 7.06
C THR A 143 -0.53 0.03 7.84
N ARG A 144 0.14 1.18 7.67
CA ARG A 144 -0.22 2.44 8.34
C ARG A 144 -1.63 2.90 7.98
N GLN A 145 -1.96 2.83 6.71
CA GLN A 145 -3.27 3.21 6.22
C GLN A 145 -4.36 2.26 6.71
N SER A 146 -4.09 0.96 6.74
CA SER A 146 -5.04 -0.04 7.25
C SER A 146 -5.29 0.10 8.75
N LEU A 147 -4.27 0.48 9.54
CA LEU A 147 -4.44 0.89 10.95
C LEU A 147 -5.39 2.09 11.08
N SER A 148 -5.16 3.11 10.27
CA SER A 148 -6.02 4.30 10.21
C SER A 148 -7.48 3.94 9.87
N VAL A 149 -7.68 3.09 8.87
CA VAL A 149 -9.01 2.60 8.46
C VAL A 149 -9.68 1.77 9.57
N ALA A 150 -8.94 0.94 10.29
CA ALA A 150 -9.48 0.18 11.43
C ALA A 150 -9.95 1.10 12.57
N VAL A 151 -9.21 2.19 12.85
CA VAL A 151 -9.62 3.22 13.84
C VAL A 151 -10.90 3.92 13.37
N ILE A 152 -10.99 4.32 12.09
CA ILE A 152 -12.22 4.88 11.52
C ILE A 152 -13.39 3.92 11.68
N PHE A 153 -13.19 2.65 11.36
CA PHE A 153 -14.26 1.65 11.41
C PHE A 153 -14.75 1.41 12.84
N LEU A 154 -13.85 1.44 13.85
CA LEU A 154 -14.23 1.45 15.28
C LEU A 154 -15.15 2.61 15.64
N GLY A 155 -14.97 3.75 14.99
CA GLY A 155 -15.80 4.94 15.14
C GLY A 155 -17.22 4.84 14.57
N TRP A 156 -17.59 3.72 13.92
CA TRP A 156 -18.88 3.52 13.26
C TRP A 156 -20.08 4.03 14.05
N ARG A 157 -20.13 3.76 15.35
CA ARG A 157 -21.21 4.22 16.24
C ARG A 157 -21.37 5.75 16.20
N PHE A 158 -20.28 6.49 16.18
CA PHE A 158 -20.31 7.95 16.23
C PHE A 158 -20.80 8.55 14.91
N PHE A 159 -20.38 7.95 13.79
CA PHE A 159 -20.86 8.33 12.45
C PHE A 159 -22.35 8.04 12.30
N ARG A 160 -22.77 6.81 12.64
CA ARG A 160 -24.16 6.37 12.55
C ARG A 160 -25.10 7.23 13.40
N ASP A 161 -24.71 7.49 14.64
CA ASP A 161 -25.53 8.24 15.62
C ASP A 161 -25.39 9.76 15.44
N ARG A 162 -24.67 10.21 14.38
CA ARG A 162 -24.41 11.63 14.05
C ARG A 162 -23.80 12.42 15.21
N LYS A 163 -22.94 11.78 16.00
CA LYS A 163 -22.19 12.44 17.08
C LYS A 163 -20.97 13.12 16.49
N HIS A 164 -21.13 14.40 16.06
CA HIS A 164 -20.14 15.11 15.25
C HIS A 164 -18.78 15.22 15.94
N ILE A 165 -18.74 15.65 17.21
CA ILE A 165 -17.47 15.82 17.93
C ILE A 165 -16.70 14.48 18.05
N PRO A 166 -17.28 13.39 18.59
CA PRO A 166 -16.61 12.09 18.60
C PRO A 166 -16.23 11.58 17.21
N ALA A 167 -17.05 11.83 16.17
CA ALA A 167 -16.73 11.44 14.79
C ALA A 167 -15.47 12.18 14.28
N VAL A 168 -15.36 13.48 14.52
CA VAL A 168 -14.17 14.26 14.18
C VAL A 168 -12.94 13.76 14.96
N LEU A 169 -13.08 13.53 16.28
CA LEU A 169 -11.97 13.04 17.10
C LEU A 169 -11.47 11.66 16.63
N ILE A 170 -12.35 10.76 16.21
CA ILE A 170 -11.95 9.47 15.62
C ILE A 170 -11.19 9.66 14.31
N ILE A 171 -11.62 10.59 13.44
CA ILE A 171 -10.91 10.88 12.19
C ILE A 171 -9.50 11.43 12.49
N LEU A 172 -9.39 12.35 13.47
CA LEU A 172 -8.09 12.88 13.89
C LEU A 172 -7.19 11.79 14.52
N ALA A 173 -7.75 10.92 15.34
CA ALA A 173 -7.02 9.77 15.89
C ALA A 173 -6.55 8.81 14.78
N ALA A 174 -7.36 8.57 13.77
CA ALA A 174 -6.99 7.78 12.59
C ALA A 174 -5.87 8.45 11.77
N ALA A 175 -5.90 9.78 11.66
CA ALA A 175 -4.86 10.54 10.96
C ALA A 175 -3.50 10.45 11.66
N MET A 176 -3.45 10.11 12.94
CA MET A 176 -2.20 9.82 13.64
C MET A 176 -1.49 8.56 13.12
N PHE A 177 -2.18 7.68 12.40
CA PHE A 177 -1.59 6.52 11.72
C PHE A 177 -1.38 6.75 10.23
N HIS A 178 -2.28 7.51 9.58
CA HIS A 178 -2.13 7.87 8.17
C HIS A 178 -2.98 9.09 7.81
N VAL A 179 -2.32 10.11 7.25
CA VAL A 179 -2.93 11.42 6.95
C VAL A 179 -4.12 11.33 5.99
N SER A 180 -4.21 10.30 5.13
CA SER A 180 -5.35 10.12 4.21
C SER A 180 -6.70 9.97 4.91
N ALA A 181 -6.73 9.65 6.22
CA ALA A 181 -7.95 9.65 7.02
C ALA A 181 -8.70 10.98 6.99
N LEU A 182 -7.97 12.10 6.86
CA LEU A 182 -8.55 13.44 6.87
C LEU A 182 -9.53 13.68 5.71
N ILE A 183 -9.45 12.90 4.62
CA ILE A 183 -10.46 12.98 3.55
C ILE A 183 -11.87 12.70 4.06
N LEU A 184 -11.99 11.91 5.13
CA LEU A 184 -13.30 11.60 5.70
C LEU A 184 -13.94 12.81 6.39
N LEU A 185 -13.20 13.87 6.78
CA LEU A 185 -13.78 15.08 7.36
C LEU A 185 -14.77 15.74 6.40
N PRO A 186 -14.37 16.24 5.22
CA PRO A 186 -15.32 16.82 4.28
C PRO A 186 -16.37 15.82 3.81
N VAL A 187 -15.99 14.57 3.56
CA VAL A 187 -16.92 13.51 3.11
C VAL A 187 -18.00 13.22 4.16
N TYR A 188 -17.64 13.20 5.45
CA TYR A 188 -18.59 13.04 6.54
C TYR A 188 -19.63 14.16 6.58
N PHE A 189 -19.22 15.42 6.52
CA PHE A 189 -20.15 16.53 6.51
C PHE A 189 -21.00 16.58 5.23
N LEU A 190 -20.41 16.30 4.07
CA LEU A 190 -21.17 16.16 2.82
C LEU A 190 -22.19 15.01 2.88
N SER A 191 -21.91 13.96 3.64
CA SER A 191 -22.84 12.82 3.80
C SER A 191 -24.13 13.19 4.55
N LEU A 192 -24.15 14.32 5.21
CA LEU A 192 -25.37 14.87 5.86
C LEU A 192 -26.36 15.45 4.85
N ILE A 193 -25.93 15.72 3.61
CA ILE A 193 -26.79 16.18 2.53
C ILE A 193 -27.69 15.03 2.09
N LYS A 194 -29.02 15.28 2.03
CA LYS A 194 -29.98 14.26 1.61
C LYS A 194 -29.78 13.89 0.13
N PRO A 195 -29.59 12.60 -0.22
CA PRO A 195 -29.53 12.18 -1.61
C PRO A 195 -30.83 12.50 -2.35
N SER A 196 -30.69 13.23 -3.45
CA SER A 196 -31.77 13.59 -4.37
C SER A 196 -31.18 13.71 -5.78
N ALA A 197 -32.02 13.69 -6.81
CA ALA A 197 -31.54 13.89 -8.18
C ALA A 197 -30.74 15.21 -8.31
N LYS A 198 -31.19 16.28 -7.62
CA LYS A 198 -30.52 17.59 -7.61
C LYS A 198 -29.16 17.53 -6.92
N SER A 199 -29.09 17.02 -5.67
CA SER A 199 -27.82 16.97 -4.91
C SER A 199 -26.81 16.04 -5.55
N LEU A 200 -27.22 14.86 -6.00
CA LEU A 200 -26.35 13.91 -6.69
C LEU A 200 -25.88 14.46 -8.05
N GLY A 201 -26.77 15.16 -8.79
CA GLY A 201 -26.42 15.81 -10.06
C GLY A 201 -25.39 16.94 -9.88
N ILE A 202 -25.59 17.81 -8.88
CA ILE A 202 -24.66 18.91 -8.59
C ILE A 202 -23.29 18.36 -8.15
N ILE A 203 -23.27 17.46 -7.16
CA ILE A 203 -22.01 16.94 -6.62
C ILE A 203 -21.34 16.03 -7.65
N GLY A 204 -22.10 15.21 -8.39
CA GLY A 204 -21.58 14.39 -9.48
C GLY A 204 -20.98 15.22 -10.60
N GLY A 205 -21.68 16.28 -11.02
CA GLY A 205 -21.18 17.23 -12.02
C GLY A 205 -19.89 17.92 -11.58
N ALA A 206 -19.85 18.39 -10.31
CA ALA A 206 -18.63 18.96 -9.73
C ALA A 206 -17.49 17.94 -9.68
N GLY A 207 -17.77 16.66 -9.35
CA GLY A 207 -16.80 15.58 -9.35
C GLY A 207 -16.25 15.29 -10.75
N VAL A 208 -17.10 15.28 -11.77
CA VAL A 208 -16.69 15.12 -13.18
C VAL A 208 -15.83 16.29 -13.66
N LEU A 209 -16.22 17.53 -13.33
CA LEU A 209 -15.40 18.71 -13.64
C LEU A 209 -14.04 18.63 -12.94
N ALA A 210 -14.02 18.27 -11.66
CA ALA A 210 -12.79 18.08 -10.91
C ALA A 210 -11.92 16.95 -11.52
N PHE A 211 -12.53 15.88 -12.04
CA PHE A 211 -11.81 14.81 -12.75
C PHE A 211 -11.18 15.31 -14.06
N ILE A 212 -11.91 16.14 -14.84
CA ILE A 212 -11.39 16.72 -16.07
C ILE A 212 -10.17 17.61 -15.77
N PHE A 213 -10.26 18.47 -14.78
CA PHE A 213 -9.20 19.39 -14.34
C PHE A 213 -8.30 18.85 -13.24
N SER A 214 -8.25 17.52 -13.07
CA SER A 214 -7.54 16.88 -11.94
C SER A 214 -6.07 17.27 -11.84
N ARG A 215 -5.35 17.37 -12.97
CA ARG A 215 -3.93 17.74 -12.99
C ARG A 215 -3.70 19.18 -12.52
N GLN A 216 -4.55 20.12 -12.96
CA GLN A 216 -4.49 21.52 -12.54
C GLN A 216 -4.79 21.68 -11.04
N ILE A 217 -5.82 20.94 -10.56
CA ILE A 217 -6.18 20.94 -9.14
C ILE A 217 -5.04 20.35 -8.31
N LEU A 218 -4.46 19.23 -8.71
CA LEU A 218 -3.34 18.61 -8.00
C LEU A 218 -2.11 19.52 -8.01
N SER A 219 -1.79 20.15 -9.14
CA SER A 219 -0.71 21.13 -9.23
C SER A 219 -0.93 22.29 -8.25
N PHE A 220 -2.13 22.86 -8.23
CA PHE A 220 -2.48 23.93 -7.28
C PHE A 220 -2.33 23.45 -5.82
N VAL A 221 -2.88 22.28 -5.49
CA VAL A 221 -2.82 21.73 -4.12
C VAL A 221 -1.38 21.47 -3.69
N THR A 222 -0.55 20.89 -4.56
CA THR A 222 0.85 20.57 -4.23
C THR A 222 1.74 21.80 -4.23
N THR A 223 1.41 22.85 -4.96
CA THR A 223 2.18 24.11 -4.93
C THR A 223 1.85 24.96 -3.70
N TYR A 224 0.56 25.11 -3.36
CA TYR A 224 0.12 26.11 -2.38
C TYR A 224 -0.37 25.53 -1.06
N ILE A 225 -0.88 24.29 -1.03
CA ILE A 225 -1.52 23.72 0.17
C ILE A 225 -0.66 22.65 0.82
N LEU A 226 -0.08 21.77 0.02
CA LEU A 226 0.71 20.63 0.47
C LEU A 226 2.04 20.51 -0.31
N PRO A 227 3.00 21.45 -0.17
CA PRO A 227 4.23 21.49 -0.97
C PRO A 227 5.07 20.22 -0.87
N ARG A 228 5.03 19.54 0.26
CA ARG A 228 5.75 18.26 0.44
C ARG A 228 5.34 17.16 -0.56
N TYR A 229 4.19 17.29 -1.22
CA TYR A 229 3.71 16.36 -2.23
C TYR A 229 4.05 16.80 -3.66
N ALA A 230 4.65 17.97 -3.87
CA ALA A 230 5.08 18.44 -5.18
C ALA A 230 6.02 17.44 -5.87
N LYS A 231 6.87 16.78 -5.09
CA LYS A 231 7.78 15.73 -5.58
C LYS A 231 7.08 14.55 -6.29
N TYR A 232 5.79 14.33 -6.06
CA TYR A 232 5.05 13.26 -6.72
C TYR A 232 4.45 13.68 -8.06
N MET A 233 4.39 14.99 -8.37
CA MET A 233 3.73 15.50 -9.58
C MET A 233 4.31 14.92 -10.87
N ASP A 234 5.61 14.66 -10.89
CA ASP A 234 6.32 14.16 -12.06
C ASP A 234 6.65 12.65 -11.98
N THR A 235 6.22 11.98 -10.93
CA THR A 235 6.38 10.55 -10.76
C THR A 235 5.25 9.75 -11.39
N ILE A 236 5.47 8.44 -11.56
CA ILE A 236 4.44 7.48 -12.01
C ILE A 236 3.17 7.52 -11.14
N TYR A 237 3.29 7.88 -9.85
CA TYR A 237 2.18 7.93 -8.89
C TYR A 237 1.07 8.91 -9.27
N LEU A 238 1.40 10.00 -9.96
CA LEU A 238 0.45 11.00 -10.43
C LEU A 238 0.33 11.06 -11.97
N ARG A 239 1.26 10.44 -12.72
CA ARG A 239 1.20 10.39 -14.19
C ARG A 239 0.46 9.20 -14.74
N VAL A 240 0.39 8.11 -13.98
CA VAL A 240 -0.22 6.84 -14.40
C VAL A 240 -1.45 6.55 -13.56
N GLY A 241 -2.51 6.11 -14.20
CA GLY A 241 -3.73 5.65 -13.57
C GLY A 241 -3.88 4.15 -13.65
N LEU A 242 -4.85 3.62 -12.90
CA LEU A 242 -5.25 2.23 -12.96
C LEU A 242 -6.23 1.96 -14.12
N SER A 243 -6.34 0.70 -14.52
CA SER A 243 -7.33 0.26 -15.50
C SER A 243 -8.77 0.62 -15.09
N TRP A 244 -9.64 0.94 -16.04
CA TRP A 244 -11.07 1.17 -15.84
C TRP A 244 -11.79 -0.01 -15.18
N VAL A 245 -11.24 -1.23 -15.26
CA VAL A 245 -11.76 -2.42 -14.59
C VAL A 245 -11.88 -2.21 -13.08
N PHE A 246 -10.95 -1.45 -12.48
CA PHE A 246 -11.00 -1.13 -11.05
C PHE A 246 -12.22 -0.29 -10.64
N LEU A 247 -12.90 0.38 -11.57
CA LEU A 247 -14.14 1.13 -11.28
C LEU A 247 -15.38 0.25 -11.19
N LEU A 248 -15.37 -0.97 -11.73
CA LEU A 248 -16.57 -1.80 -11.84
C LEU A 248 -17.20 -2.10 -10.49
N ILE A 249 -16.38 -2.48 -9.49
CA ILE A 249 -16.89 -2.80 -8.17
C ILE A 249 -17.36 -1.57 -7.39
N PRO A 250 -16.60 -0.45 -7.29
CA PRO A 250 -17.12 0.78 -6.70
C PRO A 250 -18.40 1.29 -7.37
N ALA A 251 -18.53 1.18 -8.70
CA ALA A 251 -19.74 1.54 -9.43
C ALA A 251 -20.94 0.64 -9.04
N LEU A 252 -20.73 -0.68 -9.02
CA LEU A 252 -21.75 -1.63 -8.59
C LEU A 252 -22.23 -1.32 -7.16
N MET A 253 -21.31 -1.09 -6.23
CA MET A 253 -21.65 -0.77 -4.84
C MET A 253 -22.43 0.54 -4.72
N MET A 254 -22.03 1.57 -5.47
CA MET A 254 -22.78 2.82 -5.56
C MET A 254 -24.19 2.61 -6.10
N ILE A 255 -24.33 1.87 -7.19
CA ILE A 255 -25.65 1.59 -7.80
C ILE A 255 -26.56 0.86 -6.82
N LEU A 256 -26.04 -0.19 -6.15
CA LEU A 256 -26.83 -0.96 -5.18
C LEU A 256 -27.27 -0.13 -3.98
N THR A 257 -26.37 0.71 -3.44
CA THR A 257 -26.69 1.56 -2.27
C THR A 257 -27.69 2.66 -2.61
N LEU A 258 -27.54 3.33 -3.76
CA LEU A 258 -28.49 4.34 -4.21
C LEU A 258 -29.84 3.72 -4.59
N ALA A 259 -29.84 2.59 -5.28
CA ALA A 259 -31.07 1.87 -5.60
C ALA A 259 -31.84 1.49 -4.32
N ALA A 260 -31.16 0.94 -3.32
CA ALA A 260 -31.78 0.63 -2.03
C ALA A 260 -32.32 1.89 -1.33
N TYR A 261 -31.53 2.97 -1.32
CA TYR A 261 -31.93 4.25 -0.71
C TYR A 261 -33.22 4.79 -1.32
N PHE A 262 -33.31 4.84 -2.65
CA PHE A 262 -34.48 5.37 -3.35
C PHE A 262 -35.69 4.41 -3.34
N THR A 263 -35.50 3.12 -3.06
CA THR A 263 -36.57 2.16 -2.94
C THR A 263 -37.13 2.01 -1.53
N GLY A 264 -36.65 2.76 -0.55
CA GLY A 264 -37.22 2.87 0.79
C GLY A 264 -36.30 2.39 1.93
N TRP A 265 -35.06 2.02 1.67
CA TRP A 265 -34.11 1.69 2.73
C TRP A 265 -33.91 2.84 3.71
N LYS A 266 -33.93 4.08 3.23
CA LYS A 266 -33.86 5.33 4.04
C LYS A 266 -34.93 5.42 5.14
N ASP A 267 -36.09 4.76 4.94
CA ASP A 267 -37.21 4.79 5.89
C ASP A 267 -37.09 3.66 6.94
N LYS A 268 -36.12 2.78 6.79
CA LYS A 268 -35.89 1.59 7.64
C LYS A 268 -34.61 1.62 8.42
N ALA A 269 -33.60 2.36 7.94
CA ALA A 269 -32.28 2.41 8.55
C ALA A 269 -31.80 3.89 8.64
N PRO A 270 -31.52 4.40 9.84
CA PRO A 270 -31.06 5.80 10.04
C PRO A 270 -29.72 6.08 9.34
N GLU A 271 -28.88 5.05 9.17
CA GLU A 271 -27.59 5.11 8.50
C GLU A 271 -27.66 5.10 6.96
N ALA A 272 -28.80 4.77 6.39
CA ALA A 272 -28.96 4.57 4.94
C ALA A 272 -28.51 5.80 4.13
N GLN A 273 -28.83 7.02 4.59
CA GLN A 273 -28.42 8.25 3.92
C GLN A 273 -26.90 8.37 3.87
N MET A 274 -26.23 8.14 4.98
CA MET A 274 -24.78 8.29 5.10
C MET A 274 -24.07 7.22 4.26
N LEU A 275 -24.50 5.98 4.35
CA LEU A 275 -23.90 4.86 3.60
C LEU A 275 -24.09 5.02 2.09
N ALA A 276 -25.24 5.49 1.63
CA ALA A 276 -25.48 5.80 0.22
C ALA A 276 -24.58 6.92 -0.27
N ASN A 277 -24.44 7.99 0.51
CA ASN A 277 -23.54 9.09 0.19
C ASN A 277 -22.07 8.65 0.19
N PHE A 278 -21.63 7.86 1.18
CA PHE A 278 -20.27 7.34 1.22
C PHE A 278 -19.96 6.50 -0.03
N SER A 279 -20.87 5.64 -0.46
CA SER A 279 -20.68 4.86 -1.68
C SER A 279 -20.60 5.75 -2.92
N PHE A 280 -21.43 6.79 -3.00
CA PHE A 280 -21.43 7.75 -4.11
C PHE A 280 -20.14 8.58 -4.15
N TYR A 281 -19.71 9.16 -3.01
CA TYR A 281 -18.48 9.95 -2.96
C TYR A 281 -17.23 9.09 -3.15
N ASN A 282 -17.25 7.86 -2.63
CA ASN A 282 -16.18 6.91 -2.89
C ASN A 282 -16.03 6.62 -4.39
N PHE A 283 -17.14 6.40 -5.10
CA PHE A 283 -17.10 6.20 -6.55
C PHE A 283 -16.54 7.43 -7.28
N LEU A 284 -16.93 8.65 -6.88
CA LEU A 284 -16.39 9.87 -7.47
C LEU A 284 -14.87 9.99 -7.25
N ILE A 285 -14.36 9.60 -6.08
CA ILE A 285 -12.91 9.58 -5.83
C ILE A 285 -12.24 8.49 -6.66
N TRP A 286 -12.88 7.31 -6.83
CA TRP A 286 -12.37 6.24 -7.68
C TRP A 286 -12.20 6.66 -9.14
N LEU A 287 -13.00 7.59 -9.66
CA LEU A 287 -12.79 8.12 -11.01
C LEU A 287 -11.39 8.71 -11.20
N PHE A 288 -10.86 9.39 -10.18
CA PHE A 288 -9.53 9.99 -10.25
C PHE A 288 -8.40 8.95 -10.30
N ILE A 289 -8.61 7.75 -9.79
CA ILE A 289 -7.61 6.67 -9.76
C ILE A 289 -7.24 6.23 -11.17
N VAL A 290 -8.16 6.36 -12.13
CA VAL A 290 -7.92 6.07 -13.55
C VAL A 290 -6.87 6.99 -14.18
N LYS A 291 -6.66 8.18 -13.61
CA LYS A 291 -5.61 9.12 -14.04
C LYS A 291 -4.41 9.15 -13.09
N HIS A 292 -4.65 8.93 -11.79
CA HIS A 292 -3.69 9.20 -10.72
C HIS A 292 -3.82 8.09 -9.66
N PHE A 293 -3.06 7.02 -9.78
CA PHE A 293 -3.29 5.86 -8.91
C PHE A 293 -3.04 6.13 -7.41
N ILE A 294 -2.22 7.12 -7.05
CA ILE A 294 -1.99 7.49 -5.64
C ILE A 294 -3.30 7.89 -4.91
N ILE A 295 -4.31 8.32 -5.67
CA ILE A 295 -5.62 8.72 -5.13
C ILE A 295 -6.36 7.52 -4.49
N GLU A 296 -6.00 6.29 -4.82
CA GLU A 296 -6.51 5.08 -4.15
C GLU A 296 -6.46 5.20 -2.62
N ARG A 297 -5.40 5.82 -2.10
CA ARG A 297 -5.21 6.02 -0.65
C ARG A 297 -6.33 6.80 0.02
N PHE A 298 -7.07 7.62 -0.71
CA PHE A 298 -8.20 8.41 -0.18
C PHE A 298 -9.53 7.65 -0.19
N THR A 299 -9.62 6.52 -0.88
CA THR A 299 -10.86 5.74 -0.95
C THR A 299 -11.05 4.85 0.27
N MET A 300 -10.00 4.23 0.79
CA MET A 300 -10.08 3.22 1.85
C MET A 300 -10.82 3.69 3.12
N PRO A 301 -10.59 4.93 3.64
CA PRO A 301 -11.29 5.45 4.82
C PRO A 301 -12.81 5.53 4.66
N ILE A 302 -13.29 5.66 3.42
CA ILE A 302 -14.70 5.76 3.08
C ILE A 302 -15.25 4.40 2.69
N TYR A 303 -14.48 3.65 1.90
CA TYR A 303 -14.92 2.39 1.30
C TYR A 303 -15.14 1.27 2.32
N ILE A 304 -14.47 1.31 3.48
CA ILE A 304 -14.60 0.30 4.53
C ILE A 304 -16.06 0.12 4.98
N PHE A 305 -16.88 1.15 4.92
CA PHE A 305 -18.27 1.09 5.33
C PHE A 305 -19.16 0.25 4.41
N ILE A 306 -18.65 -0.14 3.22
CA ILE A 306 -19.35 -1.08 2.34
C ILE A 306 -19.55 -2.45 3.00
N LEU A 307 -18.67 -2.81 3.93
CA LEU A 307 -18.77 -4.05 4.72
C LEU A 307 -20.03 -4.09 5.59
N LEU A 308 -20.62 -2.93 5.89
CA LEU A 308 -21.88 -2.83 6.62
C LEU A 308 -23.05 -2.52 5.66
N ALA A 309 -22.81 -1.68 4.65
CA ALA A 309 -23.86 -1.24 3.72
C ALA A 309 -24.47 -2.40 2.93
N ILE A 310 -23.66 -3.25 2.33
CA ILE A 310 -24.17 -4.35 1.50
C ILE A 310 -24.96 -5.39 2.31
N PRO A 311 -24.45 -5.90 3.46
CA PRO A 311 -25.25 -6.76 4.35
C PRO A 311 -26.58 -6.14 4.78
N GLU A 312 -26.57 -4.84 5.10
CA GLU A 312 -27.77 -4.10 5.50
C GLU A 312 -28.80 -4.03 4.37
N ILE A 313 -28.37 -3.72 3.15
CA ILE A 313 -29.21 -3.65 1.96
C ILE A 313 -29.81 -5.01 1.61
N LEU A 314 -29.00 -6.07 1.68
CA LEU A 314 -29.47 -7.42 1.42
C LEU A 314 -30.50 -7.87 2.46
N ASP A 315 -30.32 -7.52 3.73
CA ASP A 315 -31.30 -7.77 4.80
C ASP A 315 -32.56 -6.93 4.61
N TYR A 316 -32.43 -5.66 4.24
CA TYR A 316 -33.55 -4.79 3.88
C TYR A 316 -34.37 -5.41 2.74
N TRP A 317 -33.77 -5.81 1.63
CA TRP A 317 -34.50 -6.45 0.52
C TRP A 317 -35.13 -7.79 0.91
N LYS A 318 -34.49 -8.56 1.79
CA LYS A 318 -35.05 -9.80 2.34
C LYS A 318 -36.32 -9.52 3.18
N SER A 319 -36.31 -8.42 3.94
CA SER A 319 -37.44 -8.02 4.81
C SER A 319 -38.54 -7.28 4.06
N CYS A 320 -38.29 -6.74 2.86
CA CYS A 320 -39.27 -6.07 2.04
C CYS A 320 -40.30 -7.05 1.51
N ARG A 321 -41.34 -7.34 2.29
CA ARG A 321 -42.61 -7.76 1.80
C ARG A 321 -43.28 -6.54 1.17
N LEU A 322 -43.16 -6.39 -0.15
CA LEU A 322 -43.92 -5.36 -0.86
C LEU A 322 -45.41 -5.74 -0.68
N ALA A 323 -46.11 -4.97 0.13
CA ALA A 323 -47.56 -5.11 0.29
C ALA A 323 -48.22 -4.92 -1.06
N PRO A 324 -49.25 -5.73 -1.38
CA PRO A 324 -49.93 -5.68 -2.67
C PRO A 324 -50.70 -4.40 -2.95
N ASP A 325 -50.87 -3.54 -1.96
CA ASP A 325 -51.72 -2.36 -2.03
C ASP A 325 -50.96 -1.07 -2.11
N LYS A 326 -50.79 -0.57 -3.31
CA LYS A 326 -50.94 0.83 -3.78
C LYS A 326 -50.24 0.98 -5.11
N GLN A 327 -50.87 1.67 -6.04
CA GLN A 327 -50.35 2.06 -7.35
C GLN A 327 -48.94 2.67 -7.23
N VAL A 328 -47.92 1.84 -7.50
CA VAL A 328 -46.53 2.25 -7.53
C VAL A 328 -46.14 2.45 -8.98
N SER A 329 -45.92 3.71 -9.39
CA SER A 329 -45.51 4.06 -10.75
C SER A 329 -43.99 4.04 -10.92
N GLY A 330 -43.49 3.85 -12.13
CA GLY A 330 -42.07 3.94 -12.53
C GLY A 330 -41.20 2.76 -12.11
N ILE A 331 -39.93 3.04 -11.81
CA ILE A 331 -38.87 2.07 -11.46
C ILE A 331 -39.32 1.14 -10.30
N LYS A 332 -40.06 1.67 -9.32
CA LYS A 332 -40.61 0.88 -8.21
C LYS A 332 -41.51 -0.26 -8.70
N ASN A 333 -42.33 -0.01 -9.72
CA ASN A 333 -43.21 -1.03 -10.29
C ASN A 333 -42.45 -2.12 -11.06
N THR A 334 -41.37 -1.72 -11.75
CA THR A 334 -40.48 -2.66 -12.46
C THR A 334 -39.74 -3.56 -11.48
N ILE A 335 -39.21 -3.01 -10.39
CA ILE A 335 -38.56 -3.78 -9.33
C ILE A 335 -39.55 -4.70 -8.62
N TYR A 336 -40.78 -4.23 -8.38
CA TYR A 336 -41.87 -5.06 -7.82
C TYR A 336 -42.24 -6.23 -8.74
N LYS A 337 -42.43 -5.97 -10.04
CA LYS A 337 -42.75 -7.03 -11.03
C LYS A 337 -41.61 -8.04 -11.18
N LEU A 338 -40.35 -7.61 -11.15
CA LEU A 338 -39.18 -8.48 -11.18
C LEU A 338 -39.00 -9.28 -9.89
N SER A 339 -39.51 -8.78 -8.75
CA SER A 339 -39.26 -9.37 -7.44
C SER A 339 -40.26 -10.48 -7.05
N LYS A 340 -41.44 -10.56 -7.71
CA LYS A 340 -42.55 -11.48 -7.27
C LYS A 340 -42.58 -11.66 -5.74
N GLY A 341 -42.65 -10.53 -5.03
CA GLY A 341 -42.73 -10.51 -3.58
C GLY A 341 -41.38 -10.62 -2.84
N GLY A 342 -40.29 -10.08 -3.36
CA GLY A 342 -39.00 -9.93 -2.63
C GLY A 342 -38.19 -11.22 -2.44
N LYS A 343 -38.75 -12.39 -2.64
CA LYS A 343 -38.11 -13.69 -2.42
C LYS A 343 -36.95 -14.00 -3.36
N ARG A 344 -36.87 -13.33 -4.53
CA ARG A 344 -35.83 -13.58 -5.55
C ARG A 344 -34.76 -12.50 -5.66
N ILE A 345 -35.05 -11.27 -5.21
CA ILE A 345 -34.06 -10.15 -5.33
C ILE A 345 -32.85 -10.37 -4.42
N THR A 346 -33.07 -10.73 -3.16
CA THR A 346 -31.97 -10.90 -2.21
C THR A 346 -30.95 -11.95 -2.63
N PRO A 347 -31.36 -13.20 -3.01
CA PRO A 347 -30.37 -14.17 -3.46
C PRO A 347 -29.72 -13.77 -4.78
N ALA A 348 -30.45 -13.15 -5.71
CA ALA A 348 -29.87 -12.66 -6.97
C ALA A 348 -28.86 -11.52 -6.74
N ALA A 349 -29.19 -10.54 -5.89
CA ALA A 349 -28.29 -9.46 -5.54
C ALA A 349 -27.08 -9.96 -4.75
N ALA A 350 -27.27 -10.90 -3.82
CA ALA A 350 -26.16 -11.52 -3.11
C ALA A 350 -25.25 -12.31 -4.06
N ALA A 351 -25.83 -13.08 -4.99
CA ALA A 351 -25.07 -13.79 -6.02
C ALA A 351 -24.31 -12.82 -6.92
N LEU A 352 -24.95 -11.73 -7.36
CA LEU A 352 -24.29 -10.69 -8.15
C LEU A 352 -23.09 -10.09 -7.41
N VAL A 353 -23.28 -9.71 -6.15
CA VAL A 353 -22.19 -9.16 -5.31
C VAL A 353 -21.05 -10.17 -5.16
N ILE A 354 -21.37 -11.41 -4.81
CA ILE A 354 -20.36 -12.44 -4.58
C ILE A 354 -19.61 -12.76 -5.88
N VAL A 355 -20.32 -13.04 -6.97
CA VAL A 355 -19.69 -13.42 -8.24
C VAL A 355 -18.85 -12.29 -8.79
N SER A 356 -19.37 -11.04 -8.81
CA SER A 356 -18.62 -9.89 -9.32
C SER A 356 -17.39 -9.58 -8.47
N THR A 357 -17.47 -9.66 -7.13
CA THR A 357 -16.34 -9.41 -6.27
C THR A 357 -15.32 -10.55 -6.26
N LEU A 358 -15.74 -11.80 -6.48
CA LEU A 358 -14.83 -12.93 -6.70
C LEU A 358 -14.09 -12.80 -8.03
N ALA A 359 -14.77 -12.40 -9.10
CA ALA A 359 -14.14 -12.13 -10.39
C ALA A 359 -13.13 -10.98 -10.29
N TYR A 360 -13.51 -9.90 -9.57
CA TYR A 360 -12.62 -8.79 -9.29
C TYR A 360 -11.40 -9.22 -8.44
N ASN A 361 -11.64 -10.04 -7.40
CA ASN A 361 -10.54 -10.60 -6.59
C ASN A 361 -9.58 -11.41 -7.46
N GLN A 362 -10.09 -12.23 -8.38
CA GLN A 362 -9.25 -13.01 -9.27
C GLN A 362 -8.47 -12.13 -10.26
N PHE A 363 -9.08 -11.04 -10.73
CA PHE A 363 -8.40 -10.02 -11.52
C PHE A 363 -7.26 -9.37 -10.72
N CYS A 364 -7.49 -8.93 -9.48
CA CYS A 364 -6.46 -8.35 -8.61
C CYS A 364 -5.31 -9.32 -8.32
N VAL A 365 -5.62 -10.62 -8.17
CA VAL A 365 -4.61 -11.69 -8.03
C VAL A 365 -3.76 -11.81 -9.29
N GLY A 366 -4.40 -11.78 -10.47
CA GLY A 366 -3.71 -11.85 -11.77
C GLY A 366 -2.78 -10.65 -12.02
N GLU A 367 -3.22 -9.45 -11.63
CA GLU A 367 -2.43 -8.22 -11.72
C GLU A 367 -1.31 -8.12 -10.65
N GLY A 368 -1.25 -9.06 -9.70
CA GLY A 368 -0.25 -9.02 -8.62
C GLY A 368 -0.38 -7.80 -7.71
N VAL A 369 -1.60 -7.30 -7.51
CA VAL A 369 -1.89 -6.04 -6.81
C VAL A 369 -1.16 -5.98 -5.46
N HIS A 370 -0.46 -4.87 -5.22
CA HIS A 370 0.28 -4.56 -3.98
C HIS A 370 1.47 -5.48 -3.65
N GLY A 371 1.89 -6.38 -4.56
CA GLY A 371 3.02 -7.29 -4.30
C GLY A 371 2.76 -8.31 -3.19
N VAL A 372 1.48 -8.64 -2.94
CA VAL A 372 1.10 -9.61 -1.89
C VAL A 372 0.89 -11.03 -2.43
N PHE A 373 1.14 -11.25 -3.69
CA PHE A 373 1.05 -12.54 -4.37
C PHE A 373 2.38 -12.96 -4.99
N PRO A 374 2.79 -14.25 -4.88
CA PRO A 374 2.25 -15.30 -4.02
C PRO A 374 2.51 -15.03 -2.53
N TYR A 375 1.71 -15.62 -1.64
CA TYR A 375 1.93 -15.50 -0.19
C TYR A 375 3.27 -16.11 0.22
N ARG A 376 4.00 -15.39 1.08
CA ARG A 376 5.27 -15.77 1.67
C ARG A 376 5.21 -15.65 3.19
N SER A 377 5.87 -16.57 3.90
CA SER A 377 5.92 -16.57 5.36
C SER A 377 7.31 -16.94 5.87
N ILE A 378 7.51 -16.71 7.17
CA ILE A 378 8.76 -17.12 7.87
C ILE A 378 9.03 -18.62 7.83
N PHE A 379 8.04 -19.45 7.52
CA PHE A 379 8.18 -20.91 7.41
C PHE A 379 8.61 -21.37 6.02
N VAL A 380 8.58 -20.52 5.01
CA VAL A 380 9.25 -20.77 3.76
C VAL A 380 10.69 -20.38 3.99
N PRO A 381 11.61 -21.36 4.27
CA PRO A 381 12.99 -21.01 4.49
C PRO A 381 13.49 -20.24 3.27
N VAL A 382 14.28 -19.19 3.49
CA VAL A 382 14.99 -18.50 2.42
C VAL A 382 15.87 -19.50 1.64
N SER A 383 16.28 -20.61 2.29
CA SER A 383 16.95 -21.78 1.69
C SER A 383 16.06 -22.75 0.93
N GLY A 384 14.74 -22.64 1.03
CA GLY A 384 13.78 -23.46 0.26
C GLY A 384 13.10 -22.68 -0.85
N LEU A 385 13.24 -21.36 -0.86
CA LEU A 385 13.29 -20.56 -2.08
C LEU A 385 14.61 -20.98 -2.70
N THR A 386 14.56 -21.80 -3.74
CA THR A 386 15.76 -22.10 -4.53
C THR A 386 16.46 -20.76 -4.77
N ASP A 387 17.78 -20.73 -4.69
CA ASP A 387 18.59 -19.54 -5.01
C ASP A 387 18.01 -18.84 -6.27
N LYS A 388 17.47 -19.59 -7.20
CA LYS A 388 16.76 -19.16 -8.41
C LYS A 388 15.46 -18.38 -8.16
N MET A 389 14.67 -18.65 -7.11
CA MET A 389 13.48 -17.85 -6.76
C MET A 389 13.85 -16.56 -6.03
N LEU A 390 14.88 -16.59 -5.19
CA LEU A 390 15.47 -15.41 -4.59
C LEU A 390 16.09 -14.52 -5.67
N GLU A 391 16.80 -15.08 -6.62
CA GLU A 391 17.38 -14.39 -7.76
C GLU A 391 16.31 -13.80 -8.68
N THR A 392 15.22 -14.50 -8.96
CA THR A 392 14.11 -13.99 -9.78
C THR A 392 13.37 -12.84 -9.09
N ASP A 393 13.16 -12.91 -7.78
CA ASP A 393 12.57 -11.82 -7.00
C ASP A 393 13.52 -10.62 -6.86
N TYR A 394 14.80 -10.87 -6.69
CA TYR A 394 15.85 -9.85 -6.76
C TYR A 394 15.81 -9.11 -8.09
N ARG A 395 15.67 -9.81 -9.20
CA ARG A 395 15.65 -9.23 -10.53
C ARG A 395 14.46 -8.36 -10.80
N ALA A 396 13.25 -8.83 -10.49
CA ALA A 396 12.04 -8.04 -10.63
C ALA A 396 12.11 -6.75 -9.79
N LEU A 397 12.71 -6.84 -8.62
CA LEU A 397 12.92 -5.70 -7.73
C LEU A 397 14.04 -4.78 -8.21
N TYR A 398 15.17 -5.30 -8.71
CA TYR A 398 16.27 -4.49 -9.26
C TYR A 398 15.90 -3.79 -10.56
N ASN A 399 15.10 -4.39 -11.42
CA ASN A 399 14.64 -3.76 -12.67
C ASN A 399 13.74 -2.54 -12.44
N ASN A 400 13.08 -2.45 -11.28
CA ASN A 400 12.16 -1.37 -10.93
C ASN A 400 12.45 -0.78 -9.54
N ALA A 401 13.60 -1.11 -8.95
CA ALA A 401 13.91 -0.70 -7.59
C ALA A 401 14.24 0.79 -7.54
N ASP A 402 13.46 1.52 -6.77
CA ASP A 402 13.90 2.81 -6.28
C ASP A 402 15.11 2.65 -5.33
N PHE A 403 15.72 3.75 -4.96
CA PHE A 403 16.92 3.75 -4.13
C PHE A 403 16.75 2.97 -2.80
N MET A 404 15.58 3.05 -2.21
CA MET A 404 15.28 2.34 -0.97
C MET A 404 15.24 0.82 -1.16
N GLN A 405 14.60 0.37 -2.22
CA GLN A 405 14.52 -1.05 -2.55
C GLN A 405 15.89 -1.61 -2.87
N PHE A 406 16.68 -0.88 -3.66
CA PHE A 406 18.07 -1.24 -3.97
C PHE A 406 18.90 -1.44 -2.69
N LEU A 407 18.93 -0.43 -1.80
CA LEU A 407 19.68 -0.52 -0.55
C LEU A 407 19.18 -1.65 0.36
N GLY A 408 17.85 -1.86 0.41
CA GLY A 408 17.25 -2.95 1.16
C GLY A 408 17.70 -4.34 0.66
N LEU A 409 17.83 -4.50 -0.65
CA LEU A 409 18.31 -5.73 -1.27
C LEU A 409 19.81 -5.93 -1.07
N ALA A 410 20.59 -4.87 -1.32
CA ALA A 410 22.03 -4.89 -1.15
C ALA A 410 22.44 -5.29 0.28
N ASN A 411 21.64 -4.88 1.28
CA ASN A 411 21.86 -5.25 2.69
C ASN A 411 21.56 -6.71 3.04
N LYS A 412 20.91 -7.48 2.16
CA LYS A 412 20.52 -8.87 2.45
C LYS A 412 21.46 -9.88 1.88
N GLY A 413 22.20 -9.52 0.84
CA GLY A 413 23.09 -10.41 0.14
C GLY A 413 24.53 -10.31 0.60
N ASN A 414 25.34 -11.23 0.10
CA ASN A 414 26.79 -11.24 0.27
C ASN A 414 27.43 -10.56 -0.95
N TYR A 415 27.51 -9.23 -0.90
CA TYR A 415 27.96 -8.42 -2.02
C TYR A 415 29.20 -7.60 -1.70
N THR A 416 29.97 -7.32 -2.74
CA THR A 416 30.92 -6.19 -2.78
C THR A 416 30.28 -5.08 -3.59
N ILE A 417 30.20 -3.89 -3.01
CA ILE A 417 29.54 -2.73 -3.63
C ILE A 417 30.58 -1.64 -3.86
N VAL A 418 30.67 -1.21 -5.10
CA VAL A 418 31.50 -0.09 -5.51
C VAL A 418 30.61 1.12 -5.71
N ALA A 419 30.98 2.26 -5.12
CA ALA A 419 30.25 3.53 -5.24
C ALA A 419 31.14 4.63 -5.79
N SER A 420 30.58 5.48 -6.64
CA SER A 420 31.20 6.68 -7.18
C SER A 420 30.18 7.81 -7.27
N VAL A 421 30.57 9.04 -6.94
CA VAL A 421 29.69 10.22 -6.99
C VAL A 421 29.91 11.01 -8.27
N ASN A 422 28.81 11.41 -8.92
CA ASN A 422 28.75 12.33 -10.04
C ASN A 422 28.00 13.60 -9.60
N GLY A 423 28.67 14.73 -9.49
CA GLY A 423 28.06 15.99 -9.07
C GLY A 423 27.82 16.06 -7.57
N ASP A 424 26.60 16.43 -7.18
CA ASP A 424 26.21 16.60 -5.79
C ASP A 424 25.34 15.42 -5.31
N THR A 425 25.54 15.01 -4.08
CA THR A 425 24.67 14.02 -3.41
C THR A 425 23.51 14.67 -2.68
N GLY A 426 23.53 16.02 -2.58
CA GLY A 426 22.47 16.84 -2.02
C GLY A 426 22.21 16.66 -0.52
N ASP A 427 21.70 17.71 0.09
CA ASP A 427 21.24 17.71 1.50
C ASP A 427 20.02 16.83 1.74
N MET A 428 19.44 16.30 0.68
CA MET A 428 18.14 15.62 0.68
C MET A 428 18.22 14.13 1.00
N LEU A 429 19.42 13.58 1.28
CA LEU A 429 19.57 12.18 1.65
C LEU A 429 18.88 11.94 2.99
N GLU A 430 17.64 11.42 2.94
CA GLU A 430 16.82 11.15 4.12
C GLU A 430 17.54 10.15 5.04
N PHE A 431 17.24 10.24 6.34
CA PHE A 431 17.84 9.42 7.40
C PHE A 431 17.84 7.91 7.08
N GLN A 432 16.78 7.41 6.49
CA GLN A 432 16.63 6.00 6.13
C GLN A 432 17.67 5.50 5.10
N TYR A 433 18.01 6.33 4.11
CA TYR A 433 19.03 5.97 3.10
C TYR A 433 20.41 5.93 3.75
N ARG A 434 20.72 6.89 4.63
CA ARG A 434 21.98 6.93 5.37
C ARG A 434 22.18 5.73 6.28
N HIS A 435 21.11 5.32 6.99
CA HIS A 435 21.15 4.13 7.83
C HIS A 435 21.45 2.87 7.02
N LEU A 436 20.81 2.71 5.85
CA LEU A 436 21.06 1.58 4.97
C LEU A 436 22.45 1.59 4.35
N LEU A 437 22.95 2.75 3.93
CA LEU A 437 24.33 2.92 3.42
C LEU A 437 25.36 2.58 4.51
N LYS A 438 25.17 3.07 5.73
CA LYS A 438 26.02 2.73 6.86
C LYS A 438 25.99 1.24 7.18
N LYS A 439 24.83 0.59 7.09
CA LYS A 439 24.67 -0.85 7.31
C LYS A 439 25.36 -1.68 6.21
N LEU A 440 25.42 -1.19 4.98
CA LEU A 440 26.22 -1.78 3.90
C LEU A 440 27.73 -1.71 4.17
N GLY A 441 28.15 -0.85 5.09
CA GLY A 441 29.55 -0.68 5.48
C GLY A 441 30.18 0.65 5.07
N PHE A 442 29.44 1.57 4.42
CA PHE A 442 29.94 2.91 4.13
C PHE A 442 30.06 3.71 5.44
N GLU A 443 31.26 4.23 5.71
CA GLU A 443 31.54 5.04 6.90
C GLU A 443 31.27 6.52 6.64
N THR A 444 31.46 6.98 5.39
CA THR A 444 31.22 8.35 4.95
C THR A 444 29.73 8.71 4.97
N ASP A 445 29.38 9.81 5.61
CA ASP A 445 28.03 10.40 5.47
C ASP A 445 27.95 11.20 4.16
N PHE A 446 27.29 10.67 3.16
CA PHE A 446 27.18 11.27 1.83
C PHE A 446 26.60 12.70 1.82
N ARG A 447 25.92 13.13 2.90
CA ARG A 447 25.44 14.53 3.03
C ARG A 447 26.55 15.52 3.33
N THR A 448 27.66 15.05 3.89
CA THR A 448 28.78 15.91 4.26
C THR A 448 29.82 16.01 3.15
N LEU A 449 29.49 15.47 1.97
CA LEU A 449 30.38 15.57 0.82
C LEU A 449 30.43 16.97 0.23
N ASP A 450 29.37 17.78 0.36
CA ASP A 450 29.30 19.17 -0.11
C ASP A 450 29.79 19.32 -1.56
N GLY A 451 29.37 18.44 -2.44
CA GLY A 451 29.81 18.41 -3.84
C GLY A 451 31.21 17.87 -4.09
N LYS A 452 31.88 17.29 -3.11
CA LYS A 452 33.20 16.64 -3.28
C LYS A 452 33.09 15.33 -4.04
N SER A 453 34.18 14.93 -4.67
CA SER A 453 34.34 13.60 -5.24
C SER A 453 34.40 12.53 -4.15
N TYR A 454 33.83 11.37 -4.42
CA TYR A 454 33.82 10.22 -3.52
C TYR A 454 33.95 8.91 -4.26
N ILE A 455 34.84 8.05 -3.78
CA ILE A 455 34.98 6.67 -4.19
C ILE A 455 34.89 5.79 -2.95
N GLY A 456 34.03 4.75 -3.00
CA GLY A 456 33.89 3.80 -1.92
C GLY A 456 33.76 2.37 -2.41
N VAL A 457 34.33 1.42 -1.65
CA VAL A 457 34.15 -0.01 -1.84
C VAL A 457 33.85 -0.63 -0.49
N VAL A 458 32.73 -1.33 -0.40
CA VAL A 458 32.30 -2.02 0.80
C VAL A 458 32.08 -3.51 0.48
N SER A 459 32.40 -4.38 1.43
CA SER A 459 32.21 -5.83 1.29
C SER A 459 31.90 -6.45 2.64
N GLY A 460 30.91 -7.35 2.69
CA GLY A 460 30.54 -8.02 3.92
C GLY A 460 30.15 -7.08 5.07
N GLY A 461 29.55 -5.93 4.78
CA GLY A 461 29.11 -4.95 5.77
C GLY A 461 30.23 -4.08 6.34
N LYS A 462 31.41 -4.00 5.69
CA LYS A 462 32.56 -3.17 6.12
C LYS A 462 33.13 -2.40 4.95
N ALA A 463 33.62 -1.19 5.24
CA ALA A 463 34.43 -0.43 4.29
C ALA A 463 35.74 -1.16 4.00
N VAL A 464 36.00 -1.40 2.72
CA VAL A 464 37.26 -1.92 2.22
C VAL A 464 38.15 -0.78 1.77
N PHE A 465 37.53 0.25 1.18
CA PHE A 465 38.19 1.43 0.69
C PHE A 465 37.20 2.60 0.65
N GLU A 466 37.57 3.77 1.13
CA GLU A 466 36.84 5.02 0.95
C GLU A 466 37.82 6.19 0.76
N LYS A 467 37.50 7.09 -0.17
CA LYS A 467 38.29 8.30 -0.43
C LYS A 467 37.36 9.43 -0.86
N THR A 468 37.63 10.63 -0.32
CA THR A 468 37.00 11.89 -0.68
C THR A 468 38.01 12.91 -1.13
N GLY A 469 37.62 13.87 -1.96
CA GLY A 469 38.53 14.94 -2.39
C GLY A 469 37.80 16.06 -3.14
N ASP A 470 38.44 17.22 -3.21
CA ASP A 470 37.93 18.39 -3.94
C ASP A 470 38.26 18.32 -5.45
N GLU A 471 39.16 17.42 -5.83
CA GLU A 471 39.54 17.14 -7.22
C GLU A 471 38.89 15.89 -7.75
N GLN A 472 38.98 15.67 -9.06
CA GLN A 472 38.54 14.40 -9.65
C GLN A 472 39.42 13.26 -9.12
N LEU A 473 38.81 12.25 -8.56
CA LEU A 473 39.47 11.05 -8.05
C LEU A 473 39.43 9.94 -9.10
N THR A 474 40.53 9.20 -9.22
CA THR A 474 40.60 7.95 -9.99
C THR A 474 41.43 6.94 -9.20
N GLU A 475 40.87 5.77 -8.96
CA GLU A 475 41.48 4.66 -8.22
C GLU A 475 41.40 3.37 -8.99
N ASN A 476 42.46 2.58 -8.93
CA ASN A 476 42.55 1.26 -9.50
C ASN A 476 42.63 0.23 -8.38
N LEU A 477 41.61 -0.57 -8.23
CA LEU A 477 41.49 -1.55 -7.17
C LEU A 477 41.40 -2.96 -7.76
N SER A 478 41.81 -3.94 -6.98
CA SER A 478 41.74 -5.35 -7.35
C SER A 478 40.81 -6.09 -6.39
N LEU A 479 39.78 -6.72 -6.91
CA LEU A 479 38.83 -7.50 -6.14
C LEU A 479 39.14 -9.00 -6.26
N TYR A 480 38.69 -9.77 -5.27
CA TYR A 480 38.78 -11.23 -5.23
C TYR A 480 40.19 -11.79 -5.44
N GLY A 481 41.18 -11.16 -4.79
CA GLY A 481 42.57 -11.59 -4.86
C GLY A 481 43.22 -11.42 -6.24
N GLY A 482 42.81 -10.39 -6.98
CA GLY A 482 43.38 -10.06 -8.29
C GLY A 482 42.58 -10.57 -9.48
N LYS A 483 41.45 -11.23 -9.26
CA LYS A 483 40.64 -11.79 -10.36
C LYS A 483 39.89 -10.72 -11.15
N ILE A 484 39.49 -9.62 -10.52
CA ILE A 484 38.76 -8.53 -11.18
C ILE A 484 39.50 -7.22 -10.91
N SER A 485 39.87 -6.53 -11.98
CA SER A 485 40.43 -5.18 -11.92
C SER A 485 39.31 -4.16 -12.06
N VAL A 486 39.22 -3.22 -11.10
CA VAL A 486 38.19 -2.17 -11.10
C VAL A 486 38.85 -0.81 -11.10
N THR A 487 38.60 -0.02 -12.13
CA THR A 487 38.95 1.40 -12.19
C THR A 487 37.72 2.23 -11.85
N ILE A 488 37.83 3.09 -10.85
CA ILE A 488 36.73 3.92 -10.36
C ILE A 488 37.11 5.38 -10.52
N THR A 489 36.28 6.19 -11.17
CA THR A 489 36.47 7.63 -11.29
C THR A 489 35.28 8.37 -10.70
N SER A 490 35.53 9.41 -9.91
CA SER A 490 34.50 10.29 -9.35
C SER A 490 34.88 11.74 -9.56
N GLY A 491 33.93 12.53 -10.06
CA GLY A 491 34.00 13.99 -10.12
C GLY A 491 32.79 14.60 -9.43
N GLY A 492 32.98 15.16 -8.25
CA GLY A 492 31.94 15.91 -7.54
C GLY A 492 31.64 17.26 -8.19
N ALA A 493 30.62 17.96 -7.75
CA ALA A 493 30.23 19.27 -8.28
C ALA A 493 31.34 20.32 -8.16
N VAL A 494 32.10 20.29 -7.09
CA VAL A 494 33.25 21.23 -6.83
C VAL A 494 34.35 21.14 -7.89
N THR A 495 34.47 19.97 -8.56
CA THR A 495 35.51 19.79 -9.61
C THR A 495 35.20 20.56 -10.89
N GLY A 496 33.96 21.02 -11.10
CA GLY A 496 33.48 21.57 -12.36
C GLY A 496 33.36 20.55 -13.49
N GLN A 497 33.67 19.28 -13.24
CA GLN A 497 33.58 18.17 -14.21
C GLN A 497 32.93 16.96 -13.56
N PRO A 498 31.60 17.00 -13.37
CA PRO A 498 30.86 15.90 -12.75
C PRO A 498 30.97 14.62 -13.60
N VAL A 499 31.40 13.52 -12.97
CA VAL A 499 31.57 12.23 -13.64
C VAL A 499 31.58 11.08 -12.64
N ALA A 500 30.94 9.97 -12.97
CA ALA A 500 31.12 8.71 -12.26
C ALA A 500 31.36 7.58 -13.26
N ARG A 501 32.50 6.92 -13.12
CA ARG A 501 32.84 5.74 -13.95
C ARG A 501 33.26 4.58 -13.04
N ILE A 502 32.75 3.41 -13.34
CA ILE A 502 33.15 2.15 -12.72
C ILE A 502 33.42 1.17 -13.85
N ILE A 503 34.69 0.90 -14.10
CA ILE A 503 35.15 0.02 -15.17
C ILE A 503 35.69 -1.26 -14.51
N ALA A 504 35.13 -2.41 -14.82
CA ALA A 504 35.59 -3.70 -14.36
C ALA A 504 36.01 -4.56 -15.56
N ASP A 505 37.22 -5.07 -15.52
CA ASP A 505 37.82 -5.86 -16.61
C ASP A 505 37.66 -5.21 -18.00
N GLY A 506 37.86 -3.91 -18.06
CA GLY A 506 37.78 -3.11 -19.29
C GLY A 506 36.36 -2.73 -19.75
N LYS A 507 35.32 -3.17 -19.06
CA LYS A 507 33.92 -2.82 -19.38
C LYS A 507 33.37 -1.79 -18.39
N GLU A 508 32.71 -0.74 -18.90
CA GLU A 508 32.12 0.32 -18.09
C GLU A 508 30.70 -0.02 -17.64
N TYR A 509 30.48 0.02 -16.32
CA TYR A 509 29.21 -0.34 -15.71
C TYR A 509 28.46 0.83 -15.07
N ALA A 510 29.15 1.89 -14.60
CA ALA A 510 28.44 3.04 -14.04
C ALA A 510 27.50 3.68 -15.06
N PRO A 511 26.25 3.97 -14.70
CA PRO A 511 25.34 4.72 -15.56
C PRO A 511 25.80 6.16 -15.85
N ASN A 512 26.72 6.68 -15.02
CA ASN A 512 27.17 8.08 -15.02
C ASN A 512 26.00 9.06 -14.83
N GLY A 513 24.99 8.65 -14.09
CA GLY A 513 23.87 9.52 -13.70
C GLY A 513 24.27 10.46 -12.56
N SER A 514 23.55 11.58 -12.41
CA SER A 514 23.71 12.51 -11.29
C SER A 514 23.54 11.80 -9.94
N GLY A 515 24.31 12.20 -8.92
CA GLY A 515 24.27 11.63 -7.59
C GLY A 515 25.17 10.41 -7.39
N ILE A 516 24.70 9.38 -6.70
CA ILE A 516 25.51 8.21 -6.33
C ILE A 516 25.34 7.11 -7.37
N ASN A 517 26.46 6.65 -7.93
CA ASN A 517 26.52 5.54 -8.87
C ASN A 517 27.07 4.30 -8.18
N PHE A 518 26.43 3.16 -8.38
CA PHE A 518 26.80 1.87 -7.77
C PHE A 518 27.06 0.80 -8.81
N ALA A 519 28.04 -0.06 -8.53
CA ALA A 519 28.17 -1.38 -9.15
C ALA A 519 28.21 -2.43 -8.03
N VAL A 520 27.37 -3.46 -8.15
CA VAL A 520 27.22 -4.52 -7.17
C VAL A 520 27.81 -5.82 -7.72
N PHE A 521 28.72 -6.42 -6.99
CA PHE A 521 29.35 -7.69 -7.30
C PHE A 521 28.84 -8.75 -6.33
N ASP A 522 28.34 -9.86 -6.84
CA ASP A 522 28.03 -11.03 -6.03
C ASP A 522 29.34 -11.73 -5.63
N ASN A 523 29.57 -11.88 -4.32
CA ASN A 523 30.83 -12.44 -3.80
C ASN A 523 30.95 -13.94 -4.07
N LYS A 524 29.84 -14.67 -4.26
CA LYS A 524 29.83 -16.09 -4.60
C LYS A 524 30.13 -16.31 -6.09
N LEU A 525 29.45 -15.52 -6.94
CA LEU A 525 29.62 -15.62 -8.39
C LEU A 525 30.88 -14.89 -8.89
N GLN A 526 31.40 -13.95 -8.10
CA GLN A 526 32.52 -13.07 -8.45
C GLN A 526 32.26 -12.30 -9.76
N LYS A 527 31.03 -11.87 -9.97
CA LYS A 527 30.55 -11.15 -11.15
C LYS A 527 29.73 -9.93 -10.73
N ILE A 528 29.64 -8.93 -11.60
CA ILE A 528 28.72 -7.80 -11.41
C ILE A 528 27.29 -8.27 -11.59
N VAL A 529 26.46 -7.94 -10.61
CA VAL A 529 25.04 -8.30 -10.58
C VAL A 529 24.10 -7.09 -10.68
N ALA A 530 24.54 -5.85 -10.46
CA ALA A 530 23.76 -4.63 -10.68
C ALA A 530 24.66 -3.42 -10.93
N ALA A 531 24.15 -2.46 -11.71
CA ALA A 531 24.76 -1.13 -11.86
C ALA A 531 23.65 -0.09 -11.97
N GLN A 532 23.59 0.83 -11.02
CA GLN A 532 22.54 1.85 -10.93
C GLN A 532 23.10 3.17 -10.44
N SER A 533 22.45 4.27 -10.81
CA SER A 533 22.69 5.59 -10.23
C SER A 533 21.42 6.16 -9.61
N TYR A 534 21.59 6.91 -8.54
CA TYR A 534 20.51 7.56 -7.83
C TYR A 534 20.81 9.04 -7.66
N ASP A 535 19.99 9.86 -8.30
CA ASP A 535 19.96 11.28 -8.03
C ASP A 535 19.22 11.54 -6.71
N THR A 536 19.98 11.76 -5.66
CA THR A 536 19.47 11.95 -4.31
C THR A 536 18.81 13.32 -4.10
N SER A 537 18.97 14.26 -5.03
CA SER A 537 18.33 15.57 -4.98
C SER A 537 16.85 15.51 -5.40
N VAL A 538 16.49 14.61 -6.33
CA VAL A 538 15.13 14.45 -6.86
C VAL A 538 14.59 13.04 -6.73
N TYR A 539 15.34 12.13 -6.10
CA TYR A 539 14.99 10.70 -5.93
C TYR A 539 14.64 9.98 -7.23
N THR A 540 15.26 10.39 -8.32
CA THR A 540 15.20 9.66 -9.59
C THR A 540 16.37 8.69 -9.68
N TYR A 541 16.22 7.68 -10.51
CA TYR A 541 17.30 6.73 -10.76
C TYR A 541 17.50 6.51 -12.25
N THR A 542 18.73 6.24 -12.65
CA THR A 542 19.08 5.80 -13.98
C THR A 542 19.65 4.40 -13.88
N TYR A 543 19.08 3.51 -14.65
CA TYR A 543 19.52 2.14 -14.77
C TYR A 543 20.34 1.96 -16.05
N LYS A 544 21.52 1.37 -15.90
CA LYS A 544 22.32 0.86 -17.01
C LYS A 544 22.43 -0.64 -16.81
N GLY A 545 21.33 -1.34 -17.03
CA GLY A 545 21.36 -2.79 -17.14
C GLY A 545 21.64 -3.15 -18.59
N THR A 546 22.51 -4.12 -18.83
CA THR A 546 22.38 -4.91 -20.03
C THR A 546 21.27 -5.93 -19.73
N ASP A 547 20.36 -6.18 -20.68
CA ASP A 547 19.36 -7.25 -20.54
C ASP A 547 20.03 -8.59 -20.20
N ALA A 548 21.27 -8.77 -20.65
CA ALA A 548 22.25 -9.75 -20.24
C ALA A 548 22.41 -9.87 -18.73
N PHE A 549 22.42 -8.75 -18.02
CA PHE A 549 22.80 -8.71 -16.64
C PHE A 549 21.79 -9.35 -15.69
N TYR A 550 20.52 -9.23 -15.97
CA TYR A 550 19.45 -9.87 -15.23
C TYR A 550 18.90 -11.11 -15.92
N GLY A 551 19.19 -11.32 -17.21
CA GLY A 551 18.77 -12.45 -18.01
C GLY A 551 19.81 -13.58 -18.12
N GLU A 552 21.06 -13.29 -18.38
CA GLU A 552 22.09 -14.28 -18.69
C GLU A 552 22.67 -14.98 -17.46
N ILE A 553 22.73 -14.35 -16.31
CA ILE A 553 23.21 -15.00 -15.08
C ILE A 553 22.33 -16.17 -14.65
N LEU A 554 21.09 -16.25 -15.14
CA LEU A 554 20.18 -17.37 -14.86
C LEU A 554 20.12 -18.44 -15.95
N ILE A 555 20.71 -18.20 -17.10
CA ILE A 555 20.65 -19.11 -18.24
C ILE A 555 21.92 -19.99 -18.30
N GLU A 556 22.98 -19.62 -17.58
CA GLU A 556 24.24 -20.38 -17.55
C GLU A 556 24.31 -21.40 -16.40
N GLU A 557 23.20 -21.82 -15.83
CA GLU A 557 23.02 -23.04 -15.05
C GLU A 557 21.98 -23.95 -15.75
#